data_5dad327cf6a2c6c45f6ba0b774e4aa4a
#
_entry.id   5dad327cf6a2c6c45f6ba0b774e4aa4a
#
_cell.length_a   1.000
_cell.length_b   1.000
_cell.length_c   1.000
_cell.angle_alpha   90.00
_cell.angle_beta   90.00
_cell.angle_gamma   90.00
#
_symmetry.space_group_name_H-M   'P 1'
#
loop_
_entity.id
_entity.type
_entity.pdbx_description
1 polymer ?
#
loop_
_entity_poly.entity_id
_entity_poly.type
_entity_poly.pdbx_seq_one_letter_code
_entity_poly.pdbx_strand_id
1 'polypeptide(L)'
;AFTARQIANIARIFYKQEELILKAAGTLERRLQHYTRRTDRDFIARLEKAKPTTKDALNKAWFGTFTPMPEHYHGARYRAINLNNVWRTSTVEFRLFNGTTHAGEVKAHIQLCLAIAAKALNAKCASTKAQRPYNEASAKYDLRVFLLRLGMNGPEFKNTRMHLMKRMPGSAAWKNGRPQGR
;
A
#
# COMPACT_ATOMS: atom_id res chain seq x y z
N ALA A 1 6.67 17.68 6.35
CA ALA A 1 5.35 17.21 5.91
C ALA A 1 5.43 16.74 4.44
N PHE A 2 4.70 15.71 4.06
CA PHE A 2 4.63 15.25 2.66
C PHE A 2 4.00 16.32 1.76
N THR A 3 4.53 16.45 0.54
CA THR A 3 3.87 17.23 -0.52
C THR A 3 2.68 16.46 -1.11
N ALA A 4 1.77 17.15 -1.79
CA ALA A 4 0.64 16.51 -2.47
C ALA A 4 1.09 15.42 -3.46
N ARG A 5 2.17 15.67 -4.22
CA ARG A 5 2.76 14.69 -5.15
C ARG A 5 3.25 13.44 -4.41
N GLN A 6 3.93 13.60 -3.29
CA GLN A 6 4.44 12.48 -2.51
C GLN A 6 3.31 11.62 -1.94
N ILE A 7 2.24 12.26 -1.41
CA ILE A 7 1.04 11.55 -0.94
C ILE A 7 0.35 10.83 -2.11
N ALA A 8 0.22 11.48 -3.25
CA ALA A 8 -0.33 10.85 -4.45
C ALA A 8 0.51 9.64 -4.90
N ASN A 9 1.85 9.73 -4.81
CA ASN A 9 2.73 8.60 -5.10
C ASN A 9 2.57 7.44 -4.11
N ILE A 10 2.39 7.73 -2.80
CA ILE A 10 2.09 6.69 -1.81
C ILE A 10 0.81 5.95 -2.21
N ALA A 11 -0.26 6.69 -2.50
CA ALA A 11 -1.54 6.11 -2.91
C ALA A 11 -1.41 5.26 -4.18
N ARG A 12 -0.68 5.72 -5.19
CA ARG A 12 -0.44 5.00 -6.45
C ARG A 12 0.37 3.73 -6.26
N ILE A 13 1.47 3.79 -5.51
CA ILE A 13 2.32 2.63 -5.22
C ILE A 13 1.51 1.57 -4.48
N PHE A 14 0.75 1.98 -3.47
CA PHE A 14 -0.11 1.08 -2.70
C PHE A 14 -1.19 0.46 -3.59
N TYR A 15 -2.00 1.26 -4.28
CA TYR A 15 -3.08 0.79 -5.14
C TYR A 15 -2.61 -0.22 -6.18
N LYS A 16 -1.46 0.03 -6.81
CA LYS A 16 -0.92 -0.87 -7.83
C LYS A 16 -0.66 -2.29 -7.32
N GLN A 17 -0.35 -2.44 -6.04
CA GLN A 17 0.03 -3.72 -5.41
C GLN A 17 -0.96 -4.10 -4.29
N GLU A 18 -2.12 -3.46 -4.23
CA GLU A 18 -3.04 -3.54 -3.09
C GLU A 18 -3.38 -4.98 -2.71
N GLU A 19 -3.82 -5.80 -3.66
CA GLU A 19 -4.19 -7.20 -3.38
C GLU A 19 -3.00 -8.01 -2.83
N LEU A 20 -1.83 -7.81 -3.40
CA LEU A 20 -0.61 -8.46 -2.97
C LEU A 20 -0.23 -8.04 -1.53
N ILE A 21 -0.35 -6.75 -1.22
CA ILE A 21 -0.05 -6.20 0.11
C ILE A 21 -1.07 -6.69 1.14
N LEU A 22 -2.36 -6.68 0.82
CA LEU A 22 -3.44 -7.15 1.71
C LEU A 22 -3.27 -8.64 2.05
N LYS A 23 -2.95 -9.47 1.07
CA LYS A 23 -2.67 -10.91 1.27
C LYS A 23 -1.41 -11.11 2.10
N ALA A 24 -0.32 -10.38 1.84
CA ALA A 24 0.91 -10.45 2.62
C ALA A 24 0.71 -10.05 4.09
N ALA A 25 -0.07 -9.00 4.34
CA ALA A 25 -0.46 -8.57 5.68
C ALA A 25 -1.43 -9.55 6.38
N GLY A 26 -2.05 -10.45 5.61
CA GLY A 26 -3.07 -11.36 6.13
C GLY A 26 -4.32 -10.62 6.60
N THR A 27 -4.67 -9.51 5.95
CA THR A 27 -5.81 -8.68 6.33
C THR A 27 -7.09 -9.50 6.34
N LEU A 28 -7.78 -9.51 7.48
CA LEU A 28 -8.99 -10.31 7.67
C LEU A 28 -10.14 -9.77 6.80
N GLU A 29 -10.92 -10.68 6.20
CA GLU A 29 -12.03 -10.32 5.31
C GLU A 29 -13.05 -9.39 5.98
N ARG A 30 -13.41 -9.66 7.26
CA ARG A 30 -14.30 -8.78 8.03
C ARG A 30 -13.79 -7.33 8.12
N ARG A 31 -12.46 -7.12 8.10
CA ARG A 31 -11.87 -5.78 8.11
C ARG A 31 -11.96 -5.12 6.75
N LEU A 32 -11.79 -5.90 5.67
CA LEU A 32 -11.94 -5.42 4.29
C LEU A 32 -13.36 -4.97 3.98
N GLN A 33 -14.36 -5.58 4.63
CA GLN A 33 -15.77 -5.20 4.46
C GLN A 33 -16.13 -3.90 5.19
N HIS A 34 -15.48 -3.57 6.32
CA HIS A 34 -15.89 -2.46 7.18
C HIS A 34 -14.82 -1.39 7.39
N TYR A 35 -13.68 -1.74 7.99
CA TYR A 35 -12.73 -0.77 8.55
C TYR A 35 -11.54 -0.46 7.64
N THR A 36 -11.28 -1.29 6.65
CA THR A 36 -10.09 -1.23 5.81
C THR A 36 -10.40 -1.64 4.38
N ARG A 37 -11.53 -1.12 3.86
CA ARG A 37 -11.97 -1.38 2.49
C ARG A 37 -10.86 -1.07 1.48
N ARG A 38 -10.91 -1.73 0.34
CA ARG A 38 -9.98 -1.48 -0.77
C ARG A 38 -10.02 -0.02 -1.19
N THR A 39 -8.95 0.44 -1.81
CA THR A 39 -8.84 1.79 -2.36
C THR A 39 -9.97 2.04 -3.35
N ASP A 40 -10.59 3.20 -3.23
CA ASP A 40 -11.67 3.62 -4.11
C ASP A 40 -11.14 3.86 -5.54
N ARG A 41 -11.75 3.19 -6.51
CA ARG A 41 -11.38 3.34 -7.93
C ARG A 41 -11.71 4.74 -8.46
N ASP A 42 -12.79 5.34 -7.98
CA ASP A 42 -13.16 6.71 -8.35
C ASP A 42 -12.15 7.73 -7.82
N PHE A 43 -11.63 7.51 -6.61
CA PHE A 43 -10.51 8.30 -6.10
C PHE A 43 -9.30 8.20 -7.03
N ILE A 44 -8.92 7.00 -7.44
CA ILE A 44 -7.77 6.80 -8.34
C ILE A 44 -8.03 7.46 -9.70
N ALA A 45 -9.23 7.34 -10.25
CA ALA A 45 -9.60 8.01 -11.51
C ALA A 45 -9.50 9.53 -11.38
N ARG A 46 -10.02 10.12 -10.29
CA ARG A 46 -9.89 11.56 -10.01
C ARG A 46 -8.43 11.97 -9.81
N LEU A 47 -7.64 11.14 -9.11
CA LEU A 47 -6.21 11.38 -8.88
C LEU A 47 -5.40 11.42 -10.18
N GLU A 48 -5.69 10.51 -11.11
CA GLU A 48 -5.02 10.46 -12.41
C GLU A 48 -5.44 11.61 -13.32
N LYS A 49 -6.71 11.99 -13.30
CA LYS A 49 -7.23 13.15 -14.04
C LYS A 49 -6.66 14.47 -13.52
N ALA A 50 -6.68 14.66 -12.20
CA ALA A 50 -6.28 15.93 -11.57
C ALA A 50 -4.77 16.13 -11.50
N LYS A 51 -3.97 15.05 -11.40
CA LYS A 51 -2.51 15.08 -11.17
C LYS A 51 -2.11 16.15 -10.14
N PRO A 52 -2.64 16.09 -8.90
CA PRO A 52 -2.61 17.20 -7.96
C PRO A 52 -1.19 17.60 -7.58
N THR A 53 -0.92 18.89 -7.63
CA THR A 53 0.32 19.53 -7.16
C THR A 53 0.14 20.23 -5.83
N THR A 54 -1.10 20.54 -5.46
CA THR A 54 -1.48 21.18 -4.19
C THR A 54 -2.27 20.20 -3.29
N LYS A 55 -2.24 20.43 -1.97
CA LYS A 55 -3.03 19.64 -1.02
C LYS A 55 -4.54 19.81 -1.23
N ASP A 56 -4.99 20.97 -1.72
CA ASP A 56 -6.40 21.23 -2.00
C ASP A 56 -6.89 20.46 -3.23
N ALA A 57 -6.07 20.38 -4.29
CA ALA A 57 -6.38 19.55 -5.44
C ALA A 57 -6.41 18.05 -5.07
N LEU A 58 -5.49 17.61 -4.20
CA LEU A 58 -5.48 16.25 -3.65
C LEU A 58 -6.72 16.00 -2.79
N ASN A 59 -7.15 16.99 -1.98
CA ASN A 59 -8.37 16.94 -1.17
C ASN A 59 -9.59 16.67 -2.05
N LYS A 60 -9.79 17.48 -3.07
CA LYS A 60 -10.89 17.29 -4.04
C LYS A 60 -10.85 15.92 -4.70
N ALA A 61 -9.66 15.42 -5.03
CA ALA A 61 -9.52 14.06 -5.60
C ALA A 61 -9.92 12.98 -4.59
N TRP A 62 -9.53 13.12 -3.31
CA TRP A 62 -9.84 12.14 -2.26
C TRP A 62 -11.33 12.11 -1.90
N PHE A 63 -11.92 13.25 -1.60
CA PHE A 63 -13.31 13.34 -1.14
C PHE A 63 -14.34 13.41 -2.29
N GLY A 64 -13.92 13.75 -3.52
CA GLY A 64 -14.81 14.06 -4.64
C GLY A 64 -15.23 15.53 -4.67
N THR A 65 -15.27 16.20 -3.52
CA THR A 65 -15.52 17.63 -3.32
C THR A 65 -14.46 18.22 -2.41
N PHE A 66 -14.32 19.54 -2.38
CA PHE A 66 -13.38 20.20 -1.46
C PHE A 66 -13.89 20.12 -0.03
N THR A 67 -13.15 19.43 0.83
CA THR A 67 -13.49 19.19 2.24
C THR A 67 -12.30 19.58 3.11
N PRO A 68 -12.12 20.88 3.43
CA PRO A 68 -10.91 21.39 4.06
C PRO A 68 -10.71 20.88 5.50
N MET A 69 -11.80 20.64 6.21
CA MET A 69 -11.79 20.10 7.59
C MET A 69 -12.68 18.85 7.69
N PRO A 70 -12.20 17.70 7.20
CA PRO A 70 -13.01 16.49 7.24
C PRO A 70 -13.22 16.03 8.69
N GLU A 71 -14.41 15.53 8.97
CA GLU A 71 -14.72 14.94 10.27
C GLU A 71 -13.83 13.75 10.59
N HIS A 72 -13.59 13.50 11.89
CA HIS A 72 -12.78 12.37 12.33
C HIS A 72 -13.32 11.03 11.78
N TYR A 73 -14.61 10.85 11.81
CA TYR A 73 -15.29 9.61 11.36
C TYR A 73 -15.85 9.67 9.93
N HIS A 74 -15.34 10.59 9.12
CA HIS A 74 -15.73 10.67 7.72
C HIS A 74 -15.58 9.32 7.01
N GLY A 75 -16.56 8.90 6.22
CA GLY A 75 -16.62 7.56 5.59
C GLY A 75 -15.43 7.21 4.70
N ALA A 76 -14.75 8.21 4.13
CA ALA A 76 -13.56 8.02 3.30
C ALA A 76 -12.36 7.45 4.08
N ARG A 77 -12.31 7.57 5.42
CA ARG A 77 -11.21 7.05 6.25
C ARG A 77 -11.13 5.53 6.30
N TYR A 78 -12.23 4.83 6.01
CA TYR A 78 -12.31 3.37 6.16
C TYR A 78 -11.77 2.64 4.92
N ARG A 79 -10.56 3.00 4.52
CA ARG A 79 -9.78 2.38 3.42
C ARG A 79 -8.48 1.78 3.96
N ALA A 80 -7.91 0.83 3.24
CA ALA A 80 -6.63 0.19 3.59
C ALA A 80 -5.49 1.21 3.70
N ILE A 81 -5.52 2.24 2.83
CA ILE A 81 -4.77 3.48 3.00
C ILE A 81 -5.75 4.62 3.25
N ASN A 82 -5.54 5.35 4.33
CA ASN A 82 -6.41 6.46 4.74
C ASN A 82 -5.66 7.79 4.63
N LEU A 83 -6.18 8.68 3.76
CA LEU A 83 -5.67 10.03 3.58
C LEU A 83 -6.46 11.09 4.35
N ASN A 84 -7.55 10.71 5.06
CA ASN A 84 -8.38 11.66 5.82
C ASN A 84 -7.55 12.50 6.81
N ASN A 85 -6.56 11.86 7.43
CA ASN A 85 -5.70 12.52 8.41
C ASN A 85 -4.65 13.47 7.81
N VAL A 86 -4.49 13.51 6.49
CA VAL A 86 -3.61 14.50 5.82
C VAL A 86 -4.07 15.94 6.14
N TRP A 87 -5.37 16.16 6.22
CA TRP A 87 -5.97 17.49 6.50
C TRP A 87 -6.31 17.71 7.97
N ARG A 88 -6.13 16.70 8.82
CA ARG A 88 -6.38 16.80 10.26
C ARG A 88 -5.08 16.85 11.07
N THR A 89 -4.17 15.93 10.81
CA THR A 89 -2.94 15.70 11.59
C THR A 89 -1.68 15.62 10.70
N SER A 90 -1.81 15.93 9.40
CA SER A 90 -0.72 15.87 8.41
C SER A 90 -0.08 14.48 8.24
N THR A 91 -0.85 13.41 8.51
CA THR A 91 -0.38 12.03 8.45
C THR A 91 -1.10 11.19 7.40
N VAL A 92 -0.41 10.17 6.88
CA VAL A 92 -1.00 9.09 6.07
C VAL A 92 -1.10 7.85 6.97
N GLU A 93 -2.27 7.22 7.00
CA GLU A 93 -2.52 6.05 7.85
C GLU A 93 -2.65 4.79 7.00
N PHE A 94 -1.86 3.77 7.32
CA PHE A 94 -1.99 2.42 6.78
C PHE A 94 -2.84 1.56 7.72
N ARG A 95 -4.09 1.29 7.35
CA ARG A 95 -5.08 0.62 8.22
C ARG A 95 -5.21 -0.88 8.01
N LEU A 96 -4.47 -1.44 7.06
CA LEU A 96 -4.65 -2.82 6.59
C LEU A 96 -4.25 -3.90 7.59
N PHE A 97 -3.42 -3.58 8.58
CA PHE A 97 -2.85 -4.59 9.47
C PHE A 97 -3.85 -5.05 10.54
N ASN A 98 -3.83 -6.34 10.84
CA ASN A 98 -4.51 -6.87 12.01
C ASN A 98 -3.71 -6.55 13.28
N GLY A 99 -4.39 -6.58 14.44
CA GLY A 99 -3.69 -6.55 15.72
C GLY A 99 -2.77 -7.76 15.87
N THR A 100 -1.57 -7.55 16.39
CA THR A 100 -0.59 -8.61 16.70
C THR A 100 0.28 -8.19 17.86
N THR A 101 0.64 -9.15 18.71
CA THR A 101 1.63 -8.97 19.79
C THR A 101 3.02 -9.48 19.38
N HIS A 102 3.16 -10.02 18.17
CA HIS A 102 4.41 -10.57 17.68
C HIS A 102 5.35 -9.47 17.20
N ALA A 103 6.42 -9.19 17.93
CA ALA A 103 7.35 -8.10 17.66
C ALA A 103 7.92 -8.09 16.22
N GLY A 104 8.22 -9.28 15.65
CA GLY A 104 8.69 -9.41 14.27
C GLY A 104 7.65 -8.99 13.23
N GLU A 105 6.37 -9.26 13.46
CA GLU A 105 5.28 -8.77 12.59
C GLU A 105 5.12 -7.26 12.71
N VAL A 106 5.12 -6.72 13.93
CA VAL A 106 5.05 -5.27 14.16
C VAL A 106 6.17 -4.56 13.41
N LYS A 107 7.42 -5.05 13.57
CA LYS A 107 8.57 -4.51 12.82
C LYS A 107 8.37 -4.60 11.31
N ALA A 108 7.86 -5.74 10.81
CA ALA A 108 7.62 -5.92 9.38
C ALA A 108 6.57 -4.94 8.83
N HIS A 109 5.49 -4.69 9.58
CA HIS A 109 4.46 -3.74 9.22
C HIS A 109 5.00 -2.31 9.16
N ILE A 110 5.76 -1.89 10.17
CA ILE A 110 6.38 -0.56 10.22
C ILE A 110 7.36 -0.38 9.05
N GLN A 111 8.26 -1.34 8.83
CA GLN A 111 9.25 -1.26 7.76
C GLN A 111 8.60 -1.24 6.37
N LEU A 112 7.51 -1.97 6.14
CA LEU A 112 6.76 -1.92 4.88
C LEU A 112 6.18 -0.52 4.63
N CYS A 113 5.53 0.07 5.64
CA CYS A 113 4.98 1.43 5.55
C CYS A 113 6.06 2.46 5.24
N LEU A 114 7.18 2.39 5.96
CA LEU A 114 8.33 3.29 5.76
C LEU A 114 8.95 3.11 4.38
N ALA A 115 9.09 1.88 3.89
CA ALA A 115 9.64 1.60 2.56
C ALA A 115 8.74 2.13 1.42
N ILE A 116 7.41 1.99 1.55
CA ILE A 116 6.46 2.58 0.60
C ILE A 116 6.58 4.12 0.63
N ALA A 117 6.62 4.72 1.82
CA ALA A 117 6.77 6.16 1.97
C ALA A 117 8.10 6.66 1.39
N ALA A 118 9.22 6.01 1.70
CA ALA A 118 10.55 6.35 1.17
C ALA A 118 10.59 6.24 -0.36
N LYS A 119 9.99 5.19 -0.94
CA LYS A 119 9.87 5.04 -2.38
C LYS A 119 9.06 6.19 -3.00
N ALA A 120 7.96 6.59 -2.37
CA ALA A 120 7.12 7.68 -2.84
C ALA A 120 7.80 9.05 -2.75
N LEU A 121 8.62 9.28 -1.71
CA LEU A 121 9.42 10.49 -1.53
C LEU A 121 10.45 10.67 -2.65
N ASN A 122 11.12 9.60 -3.04
CA ASN A 122 12.21 9.60 -4.01
C ASN A 122 11.73 9.44 -5.47
N ALA A 123 10.47 9.07 -5.68
CA ALA A 123 9.94 8.88 -7.02
C ALA A 123 9.51 10.21 -7.65
N LYS A 124 10.01 10.50 -8.86
CA LYS A 124 9.51 11.62 -9.66
C LYS A 124 8.01 11.50 -9.94
N CYS A 125 7.57 10.28 -10.28
CA CYS A 125 6.16 9.91 -10.45
C CYS A 125 5.96 8.42 -10.13
N ALA A 126 4.72 8.04 -9.85
CA ALA A 126 4.30 6.65 -9.76
C ALA A 126 3.14 6.42 -10.74
N SER A 127 3.07 5.23 -11.33
CA SER A 127 2.07 4.87 -12.33
C SER A 127 0.99 3.99 -11.73
N THR A 128 -0.26 4.26 -12.09
CA THR A 128 -1.43 3.42 -11.78
C THR A 128 -2.00 2.73 -13.01
N LYS A 129 -1.25 2.72 -14.15
CA LYS A 129 -1.77 2.25 -15.45
C LYS A 129 -2.50 0.90 -15.41
N ALA A 130 -2.22 0.06 -14.42
CA ALA A 130 -3.07 -1.08 -14.06
C ALA A 130 -2.76 -1.48 -12.63
N GLN A 131 -3.81 -1.73 -11.83
CA GLN A 131 -3.68 -2.54 -10.64
C GLN A 131 -3.16 -3.92 -11.08
N ARG A 132 -2.10 -4.42 -10.44
CA ARG A 132 -1.61 -5.75 -10.76
C ARG A 132 -2.61 -6.79 -10.25
N PRO A 133 -3.12 -7.68 -11.13
CA PRO A 133 -3.95 -8.78 -10.67
C PRO A 133 -3.12 -9.67 -9.74
N TYR A 134 -3.75 -10.12 -8.66
CA TYR A 134 -3.16 -11.13 -7.79
C TYR A 134 -3.14 -12.47 -8.52
N ASN A 135 -1.97 -13.10 -8.57
CA ASN A 135 -1.79 -14.45 -9.11
C ASN A 135 -1.21 -15.34 -8.02
N GLU A 136 -1.99 -16.31 -7.56
CA GLU A 136 -1.62 -17.20 -6.48
C GLU A 136 -0.35 -18.01 -6.77
N ALA A 137 -0.19 -18.49 -8.00
CA ALA A 137 0.97 -19.29 -8.42
C ALA A 137 2.29 -18.52 -8.32
N SER A 138 2.28 -17.22 -8.56
CA SER A 138 3.48 -16.36 -8.52
C SER A 138 3.54 -15.41 -7.31
N ALA A 139 2.57 -15.49 -6.39
CA ALA A 139 2.35 -14.48 -5.35
C ALA A 139 3.60 -14.21 -4.49
N LYS A 140 4.27 -15.26 -4.02
CA LYS A 140 5.49 -15.11 -3.21
C LYS A 140 6.65 -14.48 -4.00
N TYR A 141 6.82 -14.86 -5.26
CA TYR A 141 7.81 -14.28 -6.17
C TYR A 141 7.50 -12.79 -6.42
N ASP A 142 6.26 -12.47 -6.77
CA ASP A 142 5.83 -11.10 -7.05
C ASP A 142 5.98 -10.19 -5.81
N LEU A 143 5.64 -10.70 -4.61
CA LEU A 143 5.87 -9.98 -3.37
C LEU A 143 7.35 -9.74 -3.13
N ARG A 144 8.21 -10.77 -3.30
CA ARG A 144 9.67 -10.60 -3.17
C ARG A 144 10.16 -9.50 -4.11
N VAL A 145 9.78 -9.54 -5.38
CA VAL A 145 10.17 -8.52 -6.38
C VAL A 145 9.68 -7.13 -5.96
N PHE A 146 8.47 -7.01 -5.43
CA PHE A 146 7.95 -5.75 -4.94
C PHE A 146 8.78 -5.21 -3.76
N LEU A 147 9.07 -6.04 -2.76
CA LEU A 147 9.88 -5.64 -1.60
C LEU A 147 11.28 -5.20 -2.01
N LEU A 148 11.92 -5.91 -2.96
CA LEU A 148 13.23 -5.52 -3.50
C LEU A 148 13.15 -4.16 -4.21
N ARG A 149 12.09 -3.90 -4.97
CA ARG A 149 11.85 -2.60 -5.64
C ARG A 149 11.58 -1.46 -4.67
N LEU A 150 11.12 -1.76 -3.46
CA LEU A 150 11.02 -0.79 -2.37
C LEU A 150 12.36 -0.50 -1.70
N GLY A 151 13.44 -1.20 -2.07
CA GLY A 151 14.77 -1.07 -1.46
C GLY A 151 15.00 -1.98 -0.25
N MET A 152 14.10 -2.93 0.02
CA MET A 152 14.22 -3.85 1.16
C MET A 152 15.13 -5.04 0.84
N ASN A 153 16.39 -4.77 0.43
CA ASN A 153 17.35 -5.76 -0.08
C ASN A 153 18.29 -6.30 1.00
N GLY A 154 18.71 -5.44 1.93
CA GLY A 154 19.76 -5.72 2.90
C GLY A 154 19.41 -6.79 3.95
N PRO A 155 20.41 -7.23 4.74
CA PRO A 155 20.21 -8.19 5.83
C PRO A 155 19.29 -7.67 6.91
N GLU A 156 19.20 -6.37 7.14
CA GLU A 156 18.32 -5.68 8.08
C GLU A 156 16.82 -5.92 7.78
N PHE A 157 16.50 -6.23 6.52
CA PHE A 157 15.13 -6.55 6.08
C PHE A 157 14.85 -8.06 5.99
N LYS A 158 15.83 -8.93 6.32
CA LYS A 158 15.66 -10.40 6.20
C LYS A 158 14.41 -10.89 6.96
N ASN A 159 14.28 -10.50 8.23
CA ASN A 159 13.15 -10.91 9.06
C ASN A 159 11.84 -10.30 8.55
N THR A 160 11.85 -9.06 8.10
CA THR A 160 10.68 -8.40 7.52
C THR A 160 10.19 -9.12 6.27
N ARG A 161 11.10 -9.45 5.35
CA ARG A 161 10.74 -10.24 4.17
C ARG A 161 10.18 -11.62 4.54
N MET A 162 10.76 -12.28 5.56
CA MET A 162 10.26 -13.55 6.06
C MET A 162 8.82 -13.43 6.57
N HIS A 163 8.53 -12.45 7.43
CA HIS A 163 7.19 -12.25 8.00
C HIS A 163 6.15 -11.90 6.94
N LEU A 164 6.47 -11.03 5.99
CA LEU A 164 5.56 -10.65 4.91
C LEU A 164 5.31 -11.79 3.91
N MET A 165 6.33 -12.62 3.64
CA MET A 165 6.20 -13.73 2.68
C MET A 165 5.64 -15.01 3.28
N LYS A 166 5.52 -15.15 4.60
CA LYS A 166 5.11 -16.41 5.24
C LYS A 166 3.71 -16.89 4.85
N ARG A 167 2.80 -15.95 4.55
CA ARG A 167 1.41 -16.23 4.14
C ARG A 167 1.23 -16.37 2.63
N MET A 168 2.31 -16.14 1.85
CA MET A 168 2.21 -16.14 0.40
C MET A 168 2.45 -17.54 -0.16
N PRO A 169 1.58 -18.04 -1.02
CA PRO A 169 1.79 -19.29 -1.73
C PRO A 169 2.88 -19.18 -2.79
N GLY A 170 3.35 -20.33 -3.26
CA GLY A 170 4.35 -20.41 -4.32
C GLY A 170 5.80 -20.29 -3.84
N SER A 171 6.71 -20.11 -4.78
CA SER A 171 8.15 -19.98 -4.54
C SER A 171 8.62 -18.53 -4.58
N ALA A 172 9.51 -18.14 -3.68
CA ALA A 172 10.16 -16.82 -3.73
C ALA A 172 11.23 -16.74 -4.84
N ALA A 173 11.78 -17.89 -5.28
CA ALA A 173 12.83 -17.96 -6.29
C ALA A 173 12.29 -18.09 -7.71
N TRP A 174 11.18 -18.78 -7.89
CA TRP A 174 10.66 -19.17 -9.18
C TRP A 174 9.24 -18.66 -9.40
N LYS A 175 9.06 -17.87 -10.46
CA LYS A 175 7.75 -17.29 -10.80
C LYS A 175 6.74 -18.35 -11.27
N ASN A 176 7.21 -19.29 -12.08
CA ASN A 176 6.39 -20.32 -12.74
C ASN A 176 6.67 -21.73 -12.19
N GLY A 177 7.05 -21.84 -10.91
CA GLY A 177 7.50 -23.09 -10.33
C GLY A 177 8.99 -23.39 -10.62
N ARG A 178 9.54 -24.36 -9.88
CA ARG A 178 10.93 -24.81 -10.09
C ARG A 178 11.03 -25.50 -11.46
N PRO A 179 12.02 -25.17 -12.32
CA PRO A 179 12.24 -25.93 -13.54
C PRO A 179 12.44 -27.39 -13.18
N GLN A 180 11.69 -28.28 -13.83
CA GLN A 180 11.99 -29.70 -13.75
C GLN A 180 13.32 -29.88 -14.49
N GLY A 181 14.32 -30.42 -13.80
CA GLY A 181 15.62 -30.70 -14.39
C GLY A 181 15.47 -31.60 -15.64
N ARG A 182 16.17 -31.23 -16.70
CA ARG A 182 16.37 -32.12 -17.85
C ARG A 182 17.27 -33.25 -17.42
#